data_23b1a6857340cb2097575c3b05d15aa3
#
_entry.id   23b1a6857340cb2097575c3b05d15aa3
#
_cell.length_a   1.000
_cell.length_b   1.000
_cell.length_c   1.000
_cell.angle_alpha   90.00
_cell.angle_beta   90.00
_cell.angle_gamma   90.00
#
_symmetry.space_group_name_H-M   'P 1'
#
loop_
_entity.id
_entity.type
_entity.pdbx_description
1 polymer ?
#
loop_
_entity_poly.entity_id
_entity_poly.type
_entity_poly.pdbx_seq_one_letter_code
_entity_poly.pdbx_strand_id
1 'polypeptide(L)'
;APTAADSATLHANLQTIVDRMIAAQGPAPVPGVSAISPFRQCHDITVYPSLGLAGGACEGHGFLLDIKDPVNPVRLDAVSDSNFAYWHSATFNNDGTKLLFSDEWGGGGAPKCRATDKKEWGSDAIFIIENRKLKFQSYYKLPAAQTDKENCVAHNGSLIPIPGRDVMVQSWYQGGISIFDWTDAKNPKEIAFFDRGPVDSLRQAGGGSWSAYWYNGAIV
;
A
#
# COMPACT_ATOMS: atom_id res chain seq x y z
N ALA A 1 14.02 27.46 7.80
CA ALA A 1 13.76 27.00 6.43
C ALA A 1 15.10 26.74 5.72
N PRO A 2 15.22 25.72 4.88
CA PRO A 2 16.44 25.48 4.12
C PRO A 2 16.75 26.67 3.22
N THR A 3 18.02 26.99 3.10
CA THR A 3 18.52 28.09 2.26
C THR A 3 18.76 27.60 0.81
N ALA A 4 18.98 28.53 -0.11
CA ALA A 4 19.40 28.19 -1.47
C ALA A 4 20.73 27.43 -1.49
N ALA A 5 21.65 27.74 -0.54
CA ALA A 5 22.90 27.02 -0.39
C ALA A 5 22.70 25.56 0.07
N ASP A 6 21.75 25.31 0.97
CA ASP A 6 21.41 23.94 1.43
C ASP A 6 20.83 23.13 0.27
N SER A 7 19.98 23.72 -0.55
CA SER A 7 19.42 23.10 -1.74
C SER A 7 20.51 22.76 -2.77
N ALA A 8 21.44 23.69 -3.03
CA ALA A 8 22.56 23.45 -3.94
C ALA A 8 23.50 22.34 -3.43
N THR A 9 23.77 22.32 -2.14
CA THR A 9 24.57 21.26 -1.48
C THR A 9 23.89 19.90 -1.58
N LEU A 10 22.58 19.85 -1.34
CA LEU A 10 21.82 18.61 -1.51
C LEU A 10 21.86 18.11 -2.97
N HIS A 11 21.63 19.01 -3.92
CA HIS A 11 21.71 18.67 -5.35
C HIS A 11 23.10 18.14 -5.75
N ALA A 12 24.17 18.81 -5.30
CA ALA A 12 25.55 18.39 -5.60
C ALA A 12 25.89 17.00 -5.03
N ASN A 13 25.27 16.63 -3.90
CA ASN A 13 25.54 15.35 -3.23
C ASN A 13 24.49 14.26 -3.52
N LEU A 14 23.41 14.58 -4.24
CA LEU A 14 22.28 13.68 -4.44
C LEU A 14 22.71 12.35 -5.06
N GLN A 15 23.54 12.38 -6.12
CA GLN A 15 24.02 11.16 -6.77
C GLN A 15 24.86 10.31 -5.82
N THR A 16 25.75 10.92 -5.04
CA THR A 16 26.54 10.20 -4.03
C THR A 16 25.67 9.55 -2.95
N ILE A 17 24.60 10.23 -2.53
CA ILE A 17 23.63 9.69 -1.55
C ILE A 17 22.92 8.49 -2.18
N VAL A 18 22.41 8.63 -3.40
CA VAL A 18 21.74 7.55 -4.15
C VAL A 18 22.67 6.35 -4.34
N ASP A 19 23.91 6.58 -4.76
CA ASP A 19 24.90 5.52 -4.97
C ASP A 19 25.22 4.77 -3.67
N ARG A 20 25.31 5.47 -2.55
CA ARG A 20 25.48 4.84 -1.22
C ARG A 20 24.27 4.02 -0.80
N MET A 21 23.07 4.53 -1.06
CA MET A 21 21.83 3.80 -0.79
C MET A 21 21.75 2.52 -1.63
N ILE A 22 22.09 2.61 -2.93
CA ILE A 22 22.14 1.45 -3.83
C ILE A 22 23.18 0.44 -3.38
N ALA A 23 24.39 0.89 -3.03
CA ALA A 23 25.47 0.01 -2.55
C ALA A 23 25.12 -0.69 -1.22
N ALA A 24 24.36 -0.05 -0.35
CA ALA A 24 23.92 -0.63 0.91
C ALA A 24 22.85 -1.73 0.75
N GLN A 25 22.19 -1.81 -0.41
CA GLN A 25 21.07 -2.71 -0.66
C GLN A 25 21.44 -4.10 -1.23
N GLY A 26 22.74 -4.40 -1.47
CA GLY A 26 23.19 -5.73 -1.93
C GLY A 26 22.91 -6.05 -3.42
N PRO A 27 22.99 -7.32 -3.87
CA PRO A 27 23.07 -7.69 -5.28
C PRO A 27 21.82 -7.43 -6.11
N ALA A 28 22.03 -7.45 -7.41
CA ALA A 28 21.21 -7.00 -8.54
C ALA A 28 19.69 -7.14 -8.50
N PRO A 29 18.95 -6.25 -9.21
CA PRO A 29 17.48 -6.25 -9.24
C PRO A 29 16.89 -7.56 -9.76
N VAL A 30 15.74 -7.89 -9.21
CA VAL A 30 14.92 -8.99 -9.70
C VAL A 30 14.47 -8.69 -11.15
N PRO A 31 14.65 -9.61 -12.12
CA PRO A 31 14.19 -9.38 -13.50
C PRO A 31 12.69 -9.04 -13.55
N GLY A 32 12.33 -7.98 -14.29
CA GLY A 32 10.96 -7.52 -14.46
C GLY A 32 10.52 -6.44 -13.46
N VAL A 33 11.36 -6.09 -12.48
CA VAL A 33 11.14 -4.96 -11.58
C VAL A 33 11.98 -3.78 -12.08
N SER A 34 11.39 -2.59 -12.08
CA SER A 34 12.08 -1.37 -12.50
C SER A 34 13.39 -1.20 -11.74
N ALA A 35 14.48 -0.97 -12.48
CA ALA A 35 15.81 -0.69 -11.92
C ALA A 35 15.87 0.64 -11.13
N ILE A 36 14.80 1.42 -11.14
CA ILE A 36 14.73 2.78 -10.57
C ILE A 36 14.32 2.76 -9.10
N SER A 37 13.77 1.65 -8.58
CA SER A 37 13.45 1.57 -7.16
C SER A 37 14.71 1.28 -6.33
N PRO A 38 15.16 2.22 -5.47
CA PRO A 38 16.24 1.97 -4.54
C PRO A 38 15.85 0.99 -3.43
N PHE A 39 14.55 0.68 -3.31
CA PHE A 39 13.98 -0.15 -2.27
C PHE A 39 13.86 -1.60 -2.75
N ARG A 40 14.37 -2.54 -1.98
CA ARG A 40 14.41 -3.97 -2.29
C ARG A 40 13.92 -4.84 -1.15
N GLN A 41 13.61 -4.23 -0.02
CA GLN A 41 13.10 -4.94 1.15
C GLN A 41 11.60 -5.16 1.01
N CYS A 42 11.12 -6.30 1.50
CA CYS A 42 9.70 -6.51 1.65
C CYS A 42 9.26 -5.97 2.99
N HIS A 43 8.27 -5.11 2.98
CA HIS A 43 7.68 -4.56 4.17
C HIS A 43 6.69 -5.55 4.78
N ASP A 44 5.87 -6.16 3.92
CA ASP A 44 4.85 -7.10 4.37
C ASP A 44 4.68 -8.28 3.42
N ILE A 45 4.35 -9.45 3.99
CA ILE A 45 4.02 -10.67 3.25
C ILE A 45 2.79 -11.32 3.89
N THR A 46 1.72 -11.47 3.10
CA THR A 46 0.52 -12.17 3.51
C THR A 46 0.44 -13.53 2.84
N VAL A 47 0.14 -14.58 3.63
CA VAL A 47 0.02 -15.95 3.14
C VAL A 47 -1.43 -16.37 2.98
N TYR A 48 -1.72 -17.14 1.93
CA TYR A 48 -3.00 -17.81 1.69
C TYR A 48 -2.76 -19.34 1.60
N PRO A 49 -2.68 -20.04 2.74
CA PRO A 49 -2.17 -21.40 2.80
C PRO A 49 -2.98 -22.41 2.01
N SER A 50 -4.32 -22.28 1.99
CA SER A 50 -5.20 -23.22 1.29
C SER A 50 -4.99 -23.26 -0.23
N LEU A 51 -4.46 -22.20 -0.84
CA LEU A 51 -4.07 -22.14 -2.24
C LEU A 51 -2.56 -22.29 -2.46
N GLY A 52 -1.78 -22.32 -1.40
CA GLY A 52 -0.32 -22.31 -1.46
C GLY A 52 0.22 -21.04 -2.09
N LEU A 53 -0.39 -19.88 -1.78
CA LEU A 53 0.00 -18.57 -2.31
C LEU A 53 0.50 -17.65 -1.19
N ALA A 54 1.40 -16.73 -1.57
CA ALA A 54 1.73 -15.56 -0.76
C ALA A 54 1.82 -14.32 -1.64
N GLY A 55 1.35 -13.18 -1.10
CA GLY A 55 1.50 -11.86 -1.69
C GLY A 55 2.48 -11.04 -0.88
N GLY A 56 3.44 -10.40 -1.53
CA GLY A 56 4.42 -9.56 -0.85
C GLY A 56 4.41 -8.13 -1.38
N ALA A 57 4.47 -7.16 -0.47
CA ALA A 57 4.64 -5.75 -0.76
C ALA A 57 6.05 -5.33 -0.36
N CYS A 58 6.87 -4.95 -1.35
CA CYS A 58 8.31 -4.79 -1.19
C CYS A 58 8.74 -3.38 -1.61
N GLU A 59 8.21 -2.38 -0.90
CA GLU A 59 8.52 -0.96 -1.06
C GLU A 59 8.36 -0.43 -2.49
N GLY A 60 9.09 -0.96 -3.46
CA GLY A 60 9.04 -0.55 -4.86
C GLY A 60 8.18 -1.42 -5.77
N HIS A 61 7.63 -2.53 -5.29
CA HIS A 61 6.86 -3.47 -6.10
C HIS A 61 6.05 -4.46 -5.26
N GLY A 62 5.03 -5.06 -5.88
CA GLY A 62 4.30 -6.20 -5.33
C GLY A 62 4.65 -7.49 -6.05
N PHE A 63 4.54 -8.64 -5.39
CA PHE A 63 4.72 -9.94 -6.02
C PHE A 63 3.75 -11.02 -5.52
N LEU A 64 3.62 -12.06 -6.32
CA LEU A 64 2.88 -13.28 -6.02
C LEU A 64 3.84 -14.46 -5.97
N LEU A 65 3.80 -15.25 -4.91
CA LEU A 65 4.60 -16.47 -4.73
C LEU A 65 3.72 -17.73 -4.73
N ASP A 66 4.26 -18.83 -5.25
CA ASP A 66 3.87 -20.18 -4.90
C ASP A 66 4.65 -20.60 -3.65
N ILE A 67 3.92 -20.96 -2.61
CA ILE A 67 4.45 -21.43 -1.33
C ILE A 67 3.95 -22.84 -0.98
N LYS A 68 3.55 -23.65 -1.97
CA LYS A 68 3.18 -25.05 -1.76
C LYS A 68 4.31 -25.84 -1.12
N ASP A 69 5.54 -25.53 -1.51
CA ASP A 69 6.74 -25.88 -0.76
C ASP A 69 7.28 -24.60 -0.10
N PRO A 70 7.00 -24.39 1.20
CA PRO A 70 7.41 -23.15 1.87
C PRO A 70 8.92 -23.01 2.07
N VAL A 71 9.67 -24.08 1.92
CA VAL A 71 11.15 -24.06 2.00
C VAL A 71 11.76 -23.61 0.67
N ASN A 72 11.06 -23.81 -0.45
CA ASN A 72 11.48 -23.42 -1.78
C ASN A 72 10.38 -22.58 -2.47
N PRO A 73 10.09 -21.35 -2.00
CA PRO A 73 9.07 -20.50 -2.60
C PRO A 73 9.44 -20.11 -4.02
N VAL A 74 8.47 -20.11 -4.93
CA VAL A 74 8.66 -19.75 -6.33
C VAL A 74 7.90 -18.47 -6.66
N ARG A 75 8.60 -17.47 -7.18
CA ARG A 75 7.94 -16.25 -7.65
C ARG A 75 7.14 -16.54 -8.92
N LEU A 76 5.83 -16.30 -8.85
CA LEU A 76 4.89 -16.45 -9.96
C LEU A 76 4.80 -15.20 -10.81
N ASP A 77 4.76 -14.04 -10.13
CA ASP A 77 4.63 -12.74 -10.79
C ASP A 77 5.19 -11.61 -9.94
N ALA A 78 5.46 -10.48 -10.59
CA ALA A 78 5.81 -9.22 -9.93
C ALA A 78 5.21 -8.06 -10.72
N VAL A 79 4.72 -7.04 -10.00
CA VAL A 79 4.09 -5.85 -10.57
C VAL A 79 4.68 -4.61 -9.92
N SER A 80 4.75 -3.53 -10.69
CA SER A 80 5.13 -2.21 -10.21
C SER A 80 4.19 -1.17 -10.77
N ASP A 81 4.10 -0.02 -10.10
CA ASP A 81 3.28 1.11 -10.51
C ASP A 81 4.04 2.41 -10.25
N SER A 82 4.19 3.25 -11.26
CA SER A 82 4.86 4.54 -11.13
C SER A 82 4.08 5.57 -10.30
N ASN A 83 2.81 5.30 -10.00
CA ASN A 83 2.01 6.11 -9.10
C ASN A 83 2.23 5.76 -7.63
N PHE A 84 2.73 4.57 -7.34
CA PHE A 84 3.01 4.13 -5.98
C PHE A 84 4.42 4.53 -5.55
N ALA A 85 4.54 5.07 -4.35
CA ALA A 85 5.83 5.44 -3.77
C ALA A 85 6.34 4.40 -2.75
N TYR A 86 5.43 3.69 -2.08
CA TYR A 86 5.80 2.73 -1.05
C TYR A 86 4.79 1.58 -0.97
N TRP A 87 5.09 0.46 -1.61
CA TRP A 87 4.29 -0.76 -1.54
C TRP A 87 4.39 -1.35 -0.13
N HIS A 88 3.34 -1.17 0.65
CA HIS A 88 3.34 -1.38 2.08
C HIS A 88 2.78 -2.73 2.50
N SER A 89 1.54 -3.04 2.12
CA SER A 89 0.87 -4.28 2.51
C SER A 89 0.21 -4.97 1.33
N ALA A 90 -0.04 -6.28 1.48
CA ALA A 90 -0.71 -7.12 0.52
C ALA A 90 -1.87 -7.85 1.20
N THR A 91 -3.08 -7.81 0.62
CA THR A 91 -4.27 -8.44 1.20
C THR A 91 -5.01 -9.25 0.15
N PHE A 92 -5.14 -10.57 0.36
CA PHE A 92 -5.99 -11.41 -0.48
C PHE A 92 -7.47 -11.16 -0.17
N ASN A 93 -8.34 -11.38 -1.16
CA ASN A 93 -9.77 -11.47 -0.90
C ASN A 93 -10.14 -12.83 -0.29
N ASN A 94 -11.43 -13.03 0.02
CA ASN A 94 -11.91 -14.21 0.76
C ASN A 94 -11.60 -15.55 0.09
N ASP A 95 -11.55 -15.61 -1.23
CA ASP A 95 -11.31 -16.85 -1.99
C ASP A 95 -9.91 -16.95 -2.64
N GLY A 96 -9.05 -15.93 -2.41
CA GLY A 96 -7.69 -15.89 -2.93
C GLY A 96 -7.58 -15.65 -4.44
N THR A 97 -8.63 -15.15 -5.07
CA THR A 97 -8.65 -14.83 -6.51
C THR A 97 -8.23 -13.39 -6.81
N LYS A 98 -8.12 -12.56 -5.78
CA LYS A 98 -7.71 -11.15 -5.86
C LYS A 98 -6.63 -10.84 -4.84
N LEU A 99 -5.83 -9.84 -5.16
CA LEU A 99 -4.79 -9.31 -4.28
C LEU A 99 -4.82 -7.78 -4.36
N LEU A 100 -4.88 -7.16 -3.20
CA LEU A 100 -4.84 -5.71 -3.04
C LEU A 100 -3.49 -5.34 -2.44
N PHE A 101 -2.84 -4.30 -2.97
CA PHE A 101 -1.64 -3.69 -2.42
C PHE A 101 -1.91 -2.27 -1.99
N SER A 102 -1.44 -1.87 -0.82
CA SER A 102 -1.54 -0.50 -0.34
C SER A 102 -0.26 0.30 -0.59
N ASP A 103 -0.41 1.59 -0.89
CA ASP A 103 0.67 2.56 -1.04
C ASP A 103 0.74 3.46 0.21
N GLU A 104 1.72 3.19 1.07
CA GLU A 104 1.99 4.03 2.24
C GLU A 104 2.89 5.22 1.86
N TRP A 105 2.51 6.02 0.93
CA TRP A 105 3.29 7.14 0.44
C TRP A 105 3.92 7.98 1.56
N GLY A 106 5.25 8.08 1.52
CA GLY A 106 6.00 8.84 2.52
C GLY A 106 6.06 8.20 3.90
N GLY A 107 5.81 6.87 4.00
CA GLY A 107 5.84 6.14 5.27
C GLY A 107 4.77 6.64 6.24
N GLY A 108 3.57 6.93 5.74
CA GLY A 108 2.43 7.40 6.53
C GLY A 108 2.51 8.86 7.00
N GLY A 109 3.57 9.58 6.69
CA GLY A 109 3.71 10.99 7.09
C GLY A 109 3.08 12.00 6.14
N ALA A 110 2.66 11.59 4.94
CA ALA A 110 2.24 12.50 3.89
C ALA A 110 0.71 12.73 3.85
N PRO A 111 0.25 13.97 3.58
CA PRO A 111 -1.16 14.25 3.30
C PRO A 111 -1.48 13.93 1.83
N LYS A 112 -1.86 12.70 1.52
CA LYS A 112 -2.17 12.23 0.15
C LYS A 112 -3.64 11.98 -0.13
N CYS A 113 -4.54 12.42 0.77
CA CYS A 113 -5.99 12.33 0.59
C CYS A 113 -6.65 13.69 0.32
N ARG A 114 -5.91 14.69 -0.13
CA ARG A 114 -6.48 16.03 -0.44
C ARG A 114 -7.24 15.96 -1.76
N ALA A 115 -8.20 16.87 -1.96
CA ALA A 115 -8.94 17.00 -3.21
C ALA A 115 -8.06 17.26 -4.44
N THR A 116 -6.85 17.79 -4.24
CA THR A 116 -5.85 18.06 -5.29
C THR A 116 -4.90 16.91 -5.58
N ASP A 117 -4.91 15.87 -4.76
CA ASP A 117 -4.04 14.70 -4.95
C ASP A 117 -4.63 13.76 -6.00
N LYS A 118 -3.75 13.12 -6.77
CA LYS A 118 -4.19 12.08 -7.70
C LYS A 118 -4.82 10.91 -6.94
N LYS A 119 -5.83 10.29 -7.55
CA LYS A 119 -6.52 9.14 -6.95
C LYS A 119 -5.55 7.99 -6.67
N GLU A 120 -4.57 7.80 -7.52
CA GLU A 120 -3.59 6.71 -7.46
C GLU A 120 -2.55 6.85 -6.34
N TRP A 121 -2.35 8.06 -5.79
CA TRP A 121 -1.32 8.32 -4.79
C TRP A 121 -1.79 7.99 -3.39
N GLY A 122 -1.03 7.19 -2.67
CA GLY A 122 -1.39 6.76 -1.31
C GLY A 122 -2.70 5.99 -1.26
N SER A 123 -2.97 5.17 -2.28
CA SER A 123 -4.20 4.40 -2.47
C SER A 123 -3.93 2.90 -2.42
N ASP A 124 -4.96 2.11 -2.62
CA ASP A 124 -4.86 0.68 -2.88
C ASP A 124 -4.89 0.40 -4.38
N ALA A 125 -4.05 -0.52 -4.85
CA ALA A 125 -4.13 -1.09 -6.19
C ALA A 125 -4.71 -2.50 -6.11
N ILE A 126 -5.79 -2.75 -6.85
CA ILE A 126 -6.53 -4.01 -6.85
C ILE A 126 -6.18 -4.81 -8.09
N PHE A 127 -5.78 -6.06 -7.89
CA PHE A 127 -5.45 -7.02 -8.94
C PHE A 127 -6.33 -8.25 -8.84
N ILE A 128 -6.70 -8.84 -9.98
CA ILE A 128 -7.19 -10.22 -10.04
C ILE A 128 -6.01 -11.16 -10.31
N ILE A 129 -6.10 -12.38 -9.78
CA ILE A 129 -5.13 -13.45 -10.04
C ILE A 129 -5.71 -14.34 -11.14
N GLU A 130 -5.17 -14.22 -12.33
CA GLU A 130 -5.59 -15.03 -13.48
C GLU A 130 -4.41 -15.76 -14.08
N ASN A 131 -4.50 -17.08 -14.22
CA ASN A 131 -3.41 -17.93 -14.71
C ASN A 131 -2.12 -17.73 -13.90
N ARG A 132 -2.24 -17.52 -12.58
CA ARG A 132 -1.13 -17.24 -11.64
C ARG A 132 -0.38 -15.93 -11.95
N LYS A 133 -1.05 -14.98 -12.58
CA LYS A 133 -0.54 -13.64 -12.88
C LYS A 133 -1.45 -12.57 -12.31
N LEU A 134 -0.86 -11.47 -11.89
CA LEU A 134 -1.53 -10.30 -11.36
C LEU A 134 -1.99 -9.40 -12.51
N LYS A 135 -3.30 -9.16 -12.63
CA LYS A 135 -3.89 -8.26 -13.62
C LYS A 135 -4.55 -7.09 -12.91
N PHE A 136 -4.00 -5.91 -13.09
CA PHE A 136 -4.54 -4.67 -12.53
C PHE A 136 -5.99 -4.45 -12.93
N GLN A 137 -6.82 -3.98 -12.00
CA GLN A 137 -8.22 -3.67 -12.20
C GLN A 137 -8.54 -2.20 -11.92
N SER A 138 -8.24 -1.72 -10.72
CA SER A 138 -8.57 -0.36 -10.31
C SER A 138 -7.77 0.08 -9.10
N TYR A 139 -7.94 1.37 -8.75
CA TYR A 139 -7.51 1.90 -7.46
C TYR A 139 -8.73 2.14 -6.55
N TYR A 140 -8.54 1.86 -5.26
CA TYR A 140 -9.41 2.37 -4.22
C TYR A 140 -8.68 3.45 -3.41
N LYS A 141 -9.35 4.54 -3.16
CA LYS A 141 -8.89 5.63 -2.29
C LYS A 141 -10.06 6.12 -1.46
N LEU A 142 -9.74 6.55 -0.23
CA LEU A 142 -10.70 7.21 0.66
C LEU A 142 -11.46 8.32 -0.10
N PRO A 143 -12.81 8.26 -0.19
CA PRO A 143 -13.57 9.20 -1.01
C PRO A 143 -13.62 10.61 -0.42
N ALA A 144 -13.60 10.73 0.94
CA ALA A 144 -13.64 12.01 1.62
C ALA A 144 -12.29 12.70 1.54
N ALA A 145 -12.24 13.88 0.90
CA ALA A 145 -11.03 14.67 0.86
C ALA A 145 -10.64 15.16 2.25
N GLN A 146 -9.38 14.98 2.61
CA GLN A 146 -8.79 15.41 3.87
C GLN A 146 -8.02 16.73 3.69
N THR A 147 -7.62 17.34 4.81
CA THR A 147 -6.85 18.59 4.78
C THR A 147 -5.36 18.33 4.53
N ASP A 148 -4.59 19.41 4.35
CA ASP A 148 -3.12 19.35 4.30
C ASP A 148 -2.46 19.22 5.68
N LYS A 149 -3.27 19.16 6.75
CA LYS A 149 -2.82 18.97 8.14
C LYS A 149 -2.80 17.51 8.57
N GLU A 150 -3.50 16.67 7.82
CA GLU A 150 -3.70 15.26 8.14
C GLU A 150 -2.78 14.38 7.30
N ASN A 151 -1.95 13.56 7.96
CA ASN A 151 -1.34 12.44 7.25
C ASN A 151 -2.44 11.45 6.87
N CYS A 152 -2.54 11.14 5.60
CA CYS A 152 -3.56 10.25 5.09
C CYS A 152 -3.05 9.54 3.84
N VAL A 153 -2.87 8.22 3.97
CA VAL A 153 -2.53 7.26 2.92
C VAL A 153 -3.12 5.90 3.28
N ALA A 154 -3.25 4.99 2.31
CA ALA A 154 -3.65 3.61 2.57
C ALA A 154 -2.65 2.91 3.51
N HIS A 155 -3.15 2.21 4.52
CA HIS A 155 -2.34 1.48 5.48
C HIS A 155 -2.91 0.08 5.73
N ASN A 156 -2.80 -0.43 6.96
CA ASN A 156 -3.23 -1.78 7.29
C ASN A 156 -4.75 -1.93 7.35
N GLY A 157 -5.21 -3.10 6.95
CA GLY A 157 -6.61 -3.47 7.05
C GLY A 157 -6.80 -4.97 7.11
N SER A 158 -8.03 -5.38 7.28
CA SER A 158 -8.42 -6.79 7.30
C SER A 158 -9.75 -7.02 6.59
N LEU A 159 -9.95 -8.27 6.14
CA LEU A 159 -11.21 -8.68 5.56
C LEU A 159 -12.28 -8.81 6.65
N ILE A 160 -13.51 -8.40 6.32
CA ILE A 160 -14.71 -8.70 7.08
C ILE A 160 -15.32 -9.95 6.44
N PRO A 161 -15.55 -11.05 7.20
CA PRO A 161 -15.99 -12.32 6.64
C PRO A 161 -17.49 -12.30 6.30
N ILE A 162 -17.81 -11.75 5.14
CA ILE A 162 -19.19 -11.72 4.61
C ILE A 162 -19.26 -12.73 3.45
N PRO A 163 -20.08 -13.80 3.55
CA PRO A 163 -20.22 -14.76 2.48
C PRO A 163 -20.58 -14.13 1.14
N GLY A 164 -19.81 -14.44 0.09
CA GLY A 164 -20.06 -13.97 -1.28
C GLY A 164 -19.72 -12.51 -1.53
N ARG A 165 -19.09 -11.83 -0.57
CA ARG A 165 -18.63 -10.43 -0.74
C ARG A 165 -17.22 -10.26 -0.22
N ASP A 166 -16.43 -9.48 -0.93
CA ASP A 166 -15.11 -9.05 -0.49
C ASP A 166 -15.23 -7.65 0.13
N VAL A 167 -15.31 -7.62 1.46
CA VAL A 167 -15.41 -6.38 2.22
C VAL A 167 -14.17 -6.25 3.08
N MET A 168 -13.55 -5.09 3.06
CA MET A 168 -12.34 -4.77 3.82
C MET A 168 -12.60 -3.59 4.74
N VAL A 169 -12.09 -3.65 5.97
CA VAL A 169 -11.88 -2.49 6.83
C VAL A 169 -10.42 -2.09 6.76
N GLN A 170 -10.13 -0.81 6.58
CA GLN A 170 -8.78 -0.31 6.40
C GLN A 170 -8.56 1.02 7.11
N SER A 171 -7.35 1.17 7.65
CA SER A 171 -6.87 2.40 8.28
C SER A 171 -6.23 3.33 7.26
N TRP A 172 -6.43 4.63 7.44
CA TRP A 172 -5.93 5.72 6.61
C TRP A 172 -5.25 6.81 7.44
N TYR A 173 -4.62 6.42 8.56
CA TYR A 173 -4.05 7.36 9.53
C TYR A 173 -5.09 8.37 10.02
N GLN A 174 -4.85 9.70 9.85
CA GLN A 174 -5.82 10.72 10.25
C GLN A 174 -7.05 10.78 9.35
N GLY A 175 -7.00 10.23 8.13
CA GLY A 175 -8.20 10.00 7.32
C GLY A 175 -9.17 8.99 7.93
N GLY A 176 -8.80 8.37 9.06
CA GLY A 176 -9.67 7.50 9.83
C GLY A 176 -9.69 6.05 9.34
N ILE A 177 -10.86 5.46 9.35
CA ILE A 177 -11.12 4.07 8.96
C ILE A 177 -12.18 4.07 7.86
N SER A 178 -11.92 3.37 6.78
CA SER A 178 -12.87 3.11 5.71
C SER A 178 -13.24 1.63 5.65
N ILE A 179 -14.51 1.35 5.43
CA ILE A 179 -15.01 0.01 5.11
C ILE A 179 -15.49 0.05 3.68
N PHE A 180 -14.95 -0.79 2.83
CA PHE A 180 -15.30 -0.80 1.42
C PHE A 180 -15.52 -2.20 0.87
N ASP A 181 -16.46 -2.28 -0.08
CA ASP A 181 -16.75 -3.48 -0.86
C ASP A 181 -15.95 -3.43 -2.16
N TRP A 182 -15.13 -4.44 -2.39
CA TRP A 182 -14.33 -4.65 -3.60
C TRP A 182 -14.63 -5.99 -4.29
N THR A 183 -15.84 -6.51 -4.06
CA THR A 183 -16.35 -7.69 -4.75
C THR A 183 -16.25 -7.51 -6.26
N ASP A 184 -16.66 -6.34 -6.77
CA ASP A 184 -16.28 -5.89 -8.10
C ASP A 184 -14.93 -5.17 -8.03
N ALA A 185 -13.87 -5.88 -8.45
CA ALA A 185 -12.51 -5.37 -8.42
C ALA A 185 -12.29 -4.10 -9.29
N LYS A 186 -13.19 -3.80 -10.22
CA LYS A 186 -13.11 -2.60 -11.08
C LYS A 186 -13.79 -1.39 -10.47
N ASN A 187 -14.75 -1.60 -9.57
CA ASN A 187 -15.61 -0.57 -9.01
C ASN A 187 -15.74 -0.72 -7.48
N PRO A 188 -14.62 -0.65 -6.71
CA PRO A 188 -14.69 -0.69 -5.25
C PRO A 188 -15.48 0.50 -4.71
N LYS A 189 -16.25 0.28 -3.63
CA LYS A 189 -17.15 1.30 -3.06
C LYS A 189 -17.03 1.33 -1.55
N GLU A 190 -16.84 2.52 -0.99
CA GLU A 190 -17.01 2.72 0.45
C GLU A 190 -18.46 2.45 0.85
N ILE A 191 -18.63 1.74 1.96
CA ILE A 191 -19.95 1.42 2.54
C ILE A 191 -20.13 1.97 3.96
N ALA A 192 -19.03 2.25 4.65
CA ALA A 192 -19.03 2.94 5.94
C ALA A 192 -17.65 3.54 6.22
N PHE A 193 -17.61 4.50 7.13
CA PHE A 193 -16.36 5.13 7.57
C PHE A 193 -16.45 5.61 9.02
N PHE A 194 -15.28 5.87 9.62
CA PHE A 194 -15.15 6.56 10.89
C PHE A 194 -13.94 7.49 10.82
N ASP A 195 -14.15 8.77 11.04
CA ASP A 195 -13.13 9.81 10.99
C ASP A 195 -13.30 10.76 12.19
N ARG A 196 -12.18 11.10 12.83
CA ARG A 196 -12.13 12.04 13.98
C ARG A 196 -11.72 13.44 13.56
N GLY A 197 -11.30 13.62 12.31
CA GLY A 197 -10.64 14.82 11.84
C GLY A 197 -9.18 14.95 12.34
N PRO A 198 -8.54 16.09 12.05
CA PRO A 198 -7.12 16.31 12.30
C PRO A 198 -6.75 16.30 13.79
N VAL A 199 -5.60 15.74 14.11
CA VAL A 199 -4.99 15.80 15.45
C VAL A 199 -4.65 17.26 15.81
N ASP A 200 -4.19 18.03 14.83
CA ASP A 200 -3.95 19.49 14.96
C ASP A 200 -4.49 20.17 13.70
N SER A 201 -5.51 21.03 13.86
CA SER A 201 -6.14 21.72 12.73
C SER A 201 -5.30 22.90 12.17
N LEU A 202 -4.25 23.31 12.87
CA LEU A 202 -3.40 24.45 12.50
C LEU A 202 -2.08 24.03 11.86
N ARG A 203 -1.56 22.85 12.23
CA ARG A 203 -0.27 22.35 11.77
C ARG A 203 -0.40 20.91 11.30
N GLN A 204 0.38 20.56 10.30
CA GLN A 204 0.52 19.16 9.95
C GLN A 204 1.12 18.38 11.13
N ALA A 205 0.45 17.32 11.53
CA ALA A 205 0.86 16.40 12.58
C ALA A 205 0.70 14.96 12.08
N GLY A 206 1.45 14.04 12.67
CA GLY A 206 1.25 12.61 12.48
C GLY A 206 0.26 12.06 13.50
N GLY A 207 -0.44 10.98 13.16
CA GLY A 207 -1.37 10.30 14.07
C GLY A 207 -2.48 9.58 13.31
N GLY A 208 -3.57 9.27 14.04
CA GLY A 208 -4.74 8.61 13.49
C GLY A 208 -4.70 7.09 13.62
N SER A 209 -5.47 6.40 12.79
CA SER A 209 -5.64 4.95 12.82
C SER A 209 -4.48 4.25 12.10
N TRP A 210 -3.72 3.42 12.84
CA TRP A 210 -2.62 2.63 12.30
C TRP A 210 -3.09 1.35 11.64
N SER A 211 -4.01 0.62 12.30
CA SER A 211 -4.56 -0.63 11.83
C SER A 211 -6.04 -0.74 12.19
N ALA A 212 -6.78 -1.51 11.41
CA ALA A 212 -8.17 -1.83 11.68
C ALA A 212 -8.41 -3.32 11.42
N TYR A 213 -9.06 -3.99 12.35
CA TYR A 213 -9.30 -5.42 12.28
C TYR A 213 -10.75 -5.76 12.56
N TRP A 214 -11.27 -6.76 11.83
CA TRP A 214 -12.49 -7.45 12.21
C TRP A 214 -12.17 -8.49 13.28
N TYR A 215 -12.82 -8.37 14.44
CA TYR A 215 -12.65 -9.30 15.54
C TYR A 215 -13.95 -9.48 16.32
N ASN A 216 -14.43 -10.73 16.46
CA ASN A 216 -15.62 -11.11 17.25
C ASN A 216 -16.85 -10.24 17.00
N GLY A 217 -17.16 -9.92 15.76
CA GLY A 217 -18.34 -9.12 15.41
C GLY A 217 -18.15 -7.61 15.54
N ALA A 218 -16.97 -7.15 15.84
CA ALA A 218 -16.61 -5.73 15.97
C ALA A 218 -15.41 -5.37 15.12
N ILE A 219 -15.23 -4.07 14.84
CA ILE A 219 -14.01 -3.50 14.30
C ILE A 219 -13.23 -2.90 15.46
N VAL A 220 -11.97 -3.29 15.56
CA VAL A 220 -11.03 -2.86 16.60
C VAL A 220 -9.78 -2.27 15.99
#